data_de37d36b327aa19a6b23c9e414d575e5
#
_entry.id   de37d36b327aa19a6b23c9e414d575e5
#
_cell.length_a   1.000
_cell.length_b   1.000
_cell.length_c   1.000
_cell.angle_alpha   90.00
_cell.angle_beta   90.00
_cell.angle_gamma   90.00
#
_symmetry.space_group_name_H-M   'P 1'
#
loop_
_entity.id
_entity.type
_entity.pdbx_description
1 polymer ?
#
loop_
_entity_poly.entity_id
_entity_poly.type
_entity_poly.pdbx_seq_one_letter_code
_entity_poly.pdbx_strand_id
1 'polypeptide(L)'
;MKGIILAGGSGTRLYPVTKAMSKQMVPIYDKPMIYYPMSVLMLAGIRDILIISTPRDIVAYKELFKDGKELGLNIEYAVQEKPNGLAEAFIIGEEFIGEDNVAMVLGDNIFYGQSFSDHLRVAASLETGAYVFGYYVQNPKSFGVVEFDDKGNVISLEEKPENPKSKYAVPGLYFYDNSVVKKAKALKPSERGELEITDLNKVYMEEKTLKVQLLGRGMAWLDTGTHASMLQASNFVEAVQNTQGTYIACLEEIAYRKEWITSKQVINLAKPLMKNGYGKYLMDIVEEVKFKNQNEVTAKIE
;
A
#
# COMPACT_ATOMS: atom_id res chain seq x y z
N MET A 1 -3.70 4.66 14.35
CA MET A 1 -2.81 4.89 13.17
C MET A 1 -3.69 5.17 11.97
N LYS A 2 -3.34 6.17 11.15
CA LYS A 2 -4.02 6.52 9.90
C LYS A 2 -3.21 6.08 8.70
N GLY A 3 -3.83 6.05 7.51
CA GLY A 3 -3.17 5.62 6.28
C GLY A 3 -3.17 6.70 5.21
N ILE A 4 -2.09 6.79 4.44
CA ILE A 4 -2.01 7.62 3.25
C ILE A 4 -1.72 6.73 2.05
N ILE A 5 -2.51 6.90 0.98
CA ILE A 5 -2.17 6.36 -0.35
C ILE A 5 -1.72 7.54 -1.20
N LEU A 6 -0.45 7.56 -1.59
CA LEU A 6 0.05 8.57 -2.51
C LEU A 6 -0.12 8.07 -3.95
N ALA A 7 -1.15 8.58 -4.60
CA ALA A 7 -1.59 8.21 -5.96
C ALA A 7 -1.43 9.38 -6.94
N GLY A 8 -0.34 10.13 -6.79
CA GLY A 8 0.03 11.25 -7.65
C GLY A 8 0.99 10.85 -8.78
N GLY A 9 1.53 11.86 -9.43
CA GLY A 9 2.52 11.73 -10.50
C GLY A 9 1.96 11.79 -11.91
N SER A 10 2.79 12.22 -12.87
CA SER A 10 2.41 12.44 -14.26
C SER A 10 2.23 11.18 -15.09
N GLY A 11 2.78 10.05 -14.63
CA GLY A 11 2.72 8.77 -15.35
C GLY A 11 3.36 8.76 -16.75
N THR A 12 4.22 9.73 -17.08
CA THR A 12 4.75 9.93 -18.44
C THR A 12 5.48 8.74 -19.03
N ARG A 13 6.13 7.93 -18.17
CA ARG A 13 6.79 6.69 -18.59
C ARG A 13 5.85 5.64 -19.18
N LEU A 14 4.54 5.77 -18.92
CA LEU A 14 3.51 4.87 -19.39
C LEU A 14 2.62 5.47 -20.49
N TYR A 15 3.05 6.57 -21.11
CA TYR A 15 2.36 7.10 -22.28
C TYR A 15 2.36 6.08 -23.42
N PRO A 16 1.25 5.99 -24.22
CA PRO A 16 0.04 6.83 -24.16
C PRO A 16 -1.04 6.40 -23.14
N VAL A 17 -0.90 5.28 -22.44
CA VAL A 17 -1.93 4.71 -21.54
C VAL A 17 -2.39 5.74 -20.51
N THR A 18 -1.45 6.45 -19.90
CA THR A 18 -1.71 7.42 -18.81
C THR A 18 -2.00 8.84 -19.27
N LYS A 19 -2.23 9.07 -20.58
CA LYS A 19 -2.62 10.40 -21.08
C LYS A 19 -4.00 10.83 -20.57
N ALA A 20 -4.93 9.88 -20.48
CA ALA A 20 -6.32 10.15 -20.14
C ALA A 20 -6.71 9.70 -18.72
N MET A 21 -5.85 8.96 -18.03
CA MET A 21 -6.13 8.45 -16.68
C MET A 21 -4.87 8.41 -15.83
N SER A 22 -5.06 8.40 -14.51
CA SER A 22 -4.00 8.14 -13.56
C SER A 22 -3.40 6.74 -13.77
N LYS A 23 -2.09 6.60 -13.53
CA LYS A 23 -1.41 5.30 -13.52
C LYS A 23 -2.12 4.30 -12.61
N GLN A 24 -2.53 4.73 -11.43
CA GLN A 24 -3.12 3.88 -10.40
C GLN A 24 -4.57 3.47 -10.72
N MET A 25 -5.17 4.04 -11.76
CA MET A 25 -6.48 3.62 -12.31
C MET A 25 -6.34 2.60 -13.44
N VAL A 26 -5.13 2.40 -13.97
CA VAL A 26 -4.88 1.35 -14.97
C VAL A 26 -5.12 -0.02 -14.34
N PRO A 27 -5.83 -0.94 -15.01
CA PRO A 27 -6.08 -2.26 -14.44
C PRO A 27 -4.81 -3.09 -14.34
N ILE A 28 -4.66 -3.78 -13.23
CA ILE A 28 -3.72 -4.88 -13.05
C ILE A 28 -4.56 -6.15 -12.96
N TYR A 29 -4.61 -6.89 -14.05
CA TYR A 29 -5.46 -8.04 -14.29
C TYR A 29 -6.96 -7.67 -14.22
N ASP A 30 -7.62 -7.81 -13.08
CA ASP A 30 -9.08 -7.76 -12.94
C ASP A 30 -9.61 -6.52 -12.18
N LYS A 31 -8.73 -5.65 -11.68
CA LYS A 31 -9.12 -4.47 -10.91
C LYS A 31 -8.14 -3.30 -11.05
N PRO A 32 -8.55 -2.05 -10.76
CA PRO A 32 -7.64 -0.91 -10.77
C PRO A 32 -6.45 -1.10 -9.84
N MET A 33 -5.27 -0.65 -10.26
CA MET A 33 -4.02 -0.78 -9.52
C MET A 33 -4.13 -0.30 -8.07
N ILE A 34 -4.88 0.75 -7.79
CA ILE A 34 -5.03 1.33 -6.45
C ILE A 34 -5.68 0.37 -5.42
N TYR A 35 -6.36 -0.68 -5.86
CA TYR A 35 -6.91 -1.71 -4.97
C TYR A 35 -5.80 -2.42 -4.18
N TYR A 36 -4.64 -2.61 -4.78
CA TYR A 36 -3.52 -3.31 -4.14
C TYR A 36 -2.95 -2.51 -2.95
N PRO A 37 -2.52 -1.25 -3.08
CA PRO A 37 -2.10 -0.46 -1.92
C PRO A 37 -3.24 -0.21 -0.92
N MET A 38 -4.49 -0.06 -1.36
CA MET A 38 -5.64 0.01 -0.46
C MET A 38 -5.73 -1.25 0.41
N SER A 39 -5.60 -2.43 -0.20
CA SER A 39 -5.63 -3.70 0.52
C SER A 39 -4.51 -3.83 1.56
N VAL A 40 -3.33 -3.26 1.30
CA VAL A 40 -2.20 -3.25 2.25
C VAL A 40 -2.58 -2.50 3.53
N LEU A 41 -3.15 -1.29 3.42
CA LEU A 41 -3.61 -0.53 4.58
C LEU A 41 -4.74 -1.25 5.32
N MET A 42 -5.68 -1.82 4.60
CA MET A 42 -6.77 -2.60 5.19
C MET A 42 -6.23 -3.83 5.94
N LEU A 43 -5.28 -4.57 5.36
CA LEU A 43 -4.63 -5.72 6.01
C LEU A 43 -3.88 -5.30 7.27
N ALA A 44 -3.25 -4.12 7.28
CA ALA A 44 -2.64 -3.52 8.46
C ALA A 44 -3.66 -3.13 9.56
N GLY A 45 -4.97 -3.19 9.28
CA GLY A 45 -6.02 -2.80 10.22
C GLY A 45 -6.37 -1.31 10.18
N ILE A 46 -5.89 -0.59 9.19
CA ILE A 46 -6.10 0.86 9.06
C ILE A 46 -7.41 1.13 8.31
N ARG A 47 -8.27 1.97 8.90
CA ARG A 47 -9.59 2.30 8.36
C ARG A 47 -9.74 3.76 7.94
N ASP A 48 -9.01 4.66 8.57
CA ASP A 48 -8.97 6.08 8.22
C ASP A 48 -7.87 6.29 7.18
N ILE A 49 -8.25 6.59 5.94
CA ILE A 49 -7.35 6.61 4.78
C ILE A 49 -7.49 7.93 4.02
N LEU A 50 -6.36 8.60 3.78
CA LEU A 50 -6.25 9.76 2.91
C LEU A 50 -5.68 9.33 1.55
N ILE A 51 -6.41 9.60 0.47
CA ILE A 51 -5.89 9.43 -0.89
C ILE A 51 -5.40 10.80 -1.38
N ILE A 52 -4.09 10.90 -1.63
CA ILE A 52 -3.47 12.11 -2.17
C ILE A 52 -3.20 11.88 -3.66
N SER A 53 -3.73 12.77 -4.51
CA SER A 53 -3.56 12.66 -5.96
C SER A 53 -3.45 14.03 -6.64
N THR A 54 -3.31 14.03 -7.96
CA THR A 54 -3.28 15.25 -8.75
C THR A 54 -4.67 15.91 -8.84
N PRO A 55 -4.77 17.22 -9.12
CA PRO A 55 -6.05 17.89 -9.36
C PRO A 55 -6.89 17.21 -10.44
N ARG A 56 -6.24 16.70 -11.49
CA ARG A 56 -6.90 16.01 -12.62
C ARG A 56 -7.54 14.69 -12.19
N ASP A 57 -6.80 13.89 -11.40
CA ASP A 57 -7.12 12.48 -11.21
C ASP A 57 -7.96 12.22 -9.94
N ILE A 58 -8.01 13.18 -8.99
CA ILE A 58 -8.68 13.01 -7.69
C ILE A 58 -10.17 12.68 -7.82
N VAL A 59 -10.82 13.16 -8.89
CA VAL A 59 -12.25 12.93 -9.14
C VAL A 59 -12.53 11.44 -9.37
N ALA A 60 -11.68 10.75 -10.14
CA ALA A 60 -11.84 9.33 -10.41
C ALA A 60 -11.75 8.46 -9.14
N TYR A 61 -10.89 8.84 -8.19
CA TYR A 61 -10.80 8.15 -6.90
C TYR A 61 -12.02 8.38 -6.03
N LYS A 62 -12.57 9.61 -6.05
CA LYS A 62 -13.82 9.94 -5.36
C LYS A 62 -15.02 9.16 -5.91
N GLU A 63 -15.07 8.95 -7.22
CA GLU A 63 -16.10 8.11 -7.85
C GLU A 63 -15.94 6.64 -7.48
N LEU A 64 -14.69 6.15 -7.44
CA LEU A 64 -14.38 4.74 -7.18
C LEU A 64 -14.69 4.32 -5.74
N PHE A 65 -14.26 5.11 -4.76
CA PHE A 65 -14.31 4.73 -3.34
C PHE A 65 -15.30 5.54 -2.52
N LYS A 66 -15.84 6.64 -3.04
CA LYS A 66 -16.73 7.57 -2.32
C LYS A 66 -16.13 7.97 -0.96
N ASP A 67 -16.87 7.79 0.13
CA ASP A 67 -16.41 7.99 1.50
C ASP A 67 -15.88 6.70 2.19
N GLY A 68 -15.82 5.59 1.48
CA GLY A 68 -15.32 4.29 1.96
C GLY A 68 -16.27 3.50 2.84
N LYS A 69 -17.43 4.05 3.22
CA LYS A 69 -18.35 3.41 4.18
C LYS A 69 -18.90 2.07 3.73
N GLU A 70 -19.03 1.86 2.43
CA GLU A 70 -19.45 0.57 1.86
C GLU A 70 -18.49 -0.57 2.23
N LEU A 71 -17.21 -0.24 2.50
CA LEU A 71 -16.14 -1.15 2.95
C LEU A 71 -15.83 -1.02 4.45
N GLY A 72 -16.60 -0.23 5.19
CA GLY A 72 -16.33 0.05 6.59
C GLY A 72 -15.09 0.93 6.83
N LEU A 73 -14.70 1.71 5.82
CA LEU A 73 -13.59 2.67 5.86
C LEU A 73 -14.10 4.11 6.01
N ASN A 74 -13.19 5.02 6.36
CA ASN A 74 -13.36 6.47 6.25
C ASN A 74 -12.29 6.96 5.27
N ILE A 75 -12.71 7.40 4.08
CA ILE A 75 -11.77 7.84 3.04
C ILE A 75 -11.90 9.35 2.84
N GLU A 76 -10.79 10.04 3.00
CA GLU A 76 -10.62 11.45 2.70
C GLU A 76 -9.71 11.63 1.46
N TYR A 77 -9.73 12.83 0.89
CA TYR A 77 -9.05 13.13 -0.36
C TYR A 77 -8.34 14.46 -0.28
N ALA A 78 -7.07 14.49 -0.69
CA ALA A 78 -6.29 15.71 -0.80
C ALA A 78 -5.58 15.81 -2.15
N VAL A 79 -5.20 17.02 -2.51
CA VAL A 79 -4.55 17.29 -3.80
C VAL A 79 -3.08 17.64 -3.55
N GLN A 80 -2.20 16.98 -4.32
CA GLN A 80 -0.82 17.37 -4.52
C GLN A 80 -0.72 18.11 -5.86
N GLU A 81 -0.55 19.43 -5.80
CA GLU A 81 -0.56 20.30 -7.00
C GLU A 81 0.63 20.02 -7.93
N LYS A 82 1.79 19.73 -7.36
CA LYS A 82 3.04 19.45 -8.06
C LYS A 82 3.75 18.24 -7.45
N PRO A 83 4.54 17.50 -8.21
CA PRO A 83 5.29 16.35 -7.72
C PRO A 83 6.54 16.78 -6.93
N ASN A 84 6.33 17.43 -5.78
CA ASN A 84 7.42 17.97 -4.93
C ASN A 84 8.11 16.90 -4.07
N GLY A 85 7.83 15.62 -4.31
CA GLY A 85 8.43 14.49 -3.60
C GLY A 85 7.45 13.74 -2.71
N LEU A 86 7.87 12.54 -2.26
CA LEU A 86 7.00 11.64 -1.50
C LEU A 86 6.76 12.15 -0.07
N ALA A 87 7.76 12.78 0.55
CA ALA A 87 7.64 13.27 1.92
C ALA A 87 6.66 14.45 2.05
N GLU A 88 6.33 15.16 0.96
CA GLU A 88 5.31 16.21 0.96
C GLU A 88 3.92 15.67 1.35
N ALA A 89 3.66 14.38 1.14
CA ALA A 89 2.40 13.75 1.53
C ALA A 89 2.06 13.93 3.01
N PHE A 90 3.06 13.96 3.89
CA PHE A 90 2.84 14.16 5.33
C PHE A 90 2.53 15.62 5.67
N ILE A 91 3.01 16.57 4.86
CA ILE A 91 2.71 18.00 5.01
C ILE A 91 1.28 18.26 4.53
N ILE A 92 0.90 17.71 3.36
CA ILE A 92 -0.47 17.80 2.81
C ILE A 92 -1.47 17.12 3.76
N GLY A 93 -1.09 15.99 4.33
CA GLY A 93 -1.94 15.20 5.22
C GLY A 93 -1.91 15.62 6.68
N GLU A 94 -1.28 16.75 7.06
CA GLU A 94 -1.07 17.14 8.46
C GLU A 94 -2.39 17.21 9.26
N GLU A 95 -3.41 17.86 8.73
CA GLU A 95 -4.72 17.97 9.39
C GLU A 95 -5.38 16.58 9.55
N PHE A 96 -5.34 15.77 8.50
CA PHE A 96 -5.84 14.39 8.54
C PHE A 96 -5.08 13.54 9.54
N ILE A 97 -3.74 13.61 9.58
CA ILE A 97 -2.91 12.83 10.51
C ILE A 97 -3.23 13.22 11.95
N GLY A 98 -3.33 14.54 12.24
CA GLY A 98 -3.54 15.03 13.58
C GLY A 98 -2.45 14.56 14.54
N GLU A 99 -2.81 13.89 15.63
CA GLU A 99 -1.90 13.35 16.63
C GLU A 99 -1.59 11.85 16.43
N ASP A 100 -2.13 11.23 15.38
CA ASP A 100 -1.96 9.81 15.12
C ASP A 100 -0.60 9.49 14.46
N ASN A 101 -0.14 8.26 14.66
CA ASN A 101 0.88 7.65 13.81
C ASN A 101 0.30 7.39 12.42
N VAL A 102 1.15 7.31 11.41
CA VAL A 102 0.70 7.20 10.03
C VAL A 102 1.49 6.15 9.24
N ALA A 103 0.77 5.37 8.44
CA ALA A 103 1.33 4.53 7.39
C ALA A 103 1.15 5.22 6.04
N MET A 104 2.16 5.15 5.17
CA MET A 104 2.04 5.59 3.78
C MET A 104 2.40 4.44 2.84
N VAL A 105 1.57 4.25 1.82
CA VAL A 105 1.84 3.32 0.72
C VAL A 105 1.77 4.06 -0.61
N LEU A 106 2.71 3.73 -1.51
CA LEU A 106 2.69 4.29 -2.86
C LEU A 106 1.62 3.57 -3.69
N GLY A 107 0.84 4.34 -4.41
CA GLY A 107 -0.33 3.88 -5.15
C GLY A 107 -0.05 2.91 -6.31
N ASP A 108 1.22 2.69 -6.63
CA ASP A 108 1.69 1.82 -7.72
C ASP A 108 2.49 0.60 -7.22
N ASN A 109 2.51 0.35 -5.90
CA ASN A 109 3.21 -0.79 -5.31
C ASN A 109 2.23 -1.93 -5.01
N ILE A 110 2.58 -3.12 -5.46
CA ILE A 110 1.81 -4.35 -5.24
C ILE A 110 2.62 -5.27 -4.35
N PHE A 111 2.02 -5.73 -3.26
CA PHE A 111 2.60 -6.68 -2.33
C PHE A 111 1.74 -7.94 -2.26
N TYR A 112 2.38 -9.09 -2.26
CA TYR A 112 1.72 -10.37 -2.04
C TYR A 112 2.67 -11.37 -1.42
N GLY A 113 2.19 -12.15 -0.48
CA GLY A 113 2.97 -13.25 0.11
C GLY A 113 2.41 -13.73 1.43
N GLN A 114 2.80 -14.96 1.78
CA GLN A 114 2.44 -15.56 3.06
C GLN A 114 3.00 -14.74 4.21
N SER A 115 2.25 -14.62 5.31
CA SER A 115 2.62 -13.86 6.52
C SER A 115 2.77 -12.34 6.32
N PHE A 116 2.44 -11.79 5.15
CA PHE A 116 2.54 -10.34 4.94
C PHE A 116 1.64 -9.57 5.92
N SER A 117 0.45 -10.08 6.21
CA SER A 117 -0.45 -9.47 7.21
C SER A 117 0.15 -9.44 8.62
N ASP A 118 1.02 -10.40 8.97
CA ASP A 118 1.72 -10.39 10.27
C ASP A 118 2.80 -9.31 10.31
N HIS A 119 3.57 -9.16 9.23
CA HIS A 119 4.54 -8.06 9.09
C HIS A 119 3.85 -6.70 9.18
N LEU A 120 2.70 -6.54 8.52
CA LEU A 120 1.91 -5.31 8.57
C LEU A 120 1.39 -5.01 9.98
N ARG A 121 0.93 -6.04 10.71
CA ARG A 121 0.45 -5.89 12.09
C ARG A 121 1.56 -5.42 13.02
N VAL A 122 2.77 -5.98 12.88
CA VAL A 122 3.96 -5.56 13.64
C VAL A 122 4.31 -4.11 13.30
N ALA A 123 4.35 -3.74 12.02
CA ALA A 123 4.64 -2.37 11.61
C ALA A 123 3.57 -1.38 12.10
N ALA A 124 2.28 -1.76 12.04
CA ALA A 124 1.17 -0.93 12.50
C ALA A 124 1.10 -0.76 14.03
N SER A 125 1.78 -1.63 14.81
CA SER A 125 1.92 -1.48 16.26
C SER A 125 3.06 -0.53 16.67
N LEU A 126 3.66 0.18 15.73
CA LEU A 126 4.70 1.18 15.99
C LEU A 126 4.18 2.27 16.95
N GLU A 127 4.87 2.48 18.06
CA GLU A 127 4.58 3.57 18.99
C GLU A 127 5.44 4.80 18.68
N THR A 128 6.75 4.59 18.43
CA THR A 128 7.71 5.68 18.16
C THR A 128 8.70 5.27 17.08
N GLY A 129 9.22 6.25 16.34
CA GLY A 129 10.22 6.07 15.30
C GLY A 129 9.61 5.79 13.93
N ALA A 130 10.35 5.06 13.11
CA ALA A 130 9.95 4.65 11.77
C ALA A 130 10.14 3.16 11.55
N TYR A 131 9.28 2.56 10.73
CA TYR A 131 9.35 1.16 10.34
C TYR A 131 9.18 1.06 8.82
N VAL A 132 10.18 0.52 8.15
CA VAL A 132 10.20 0.32 6.70
C VAL A 132 10.57 -1.11 6.36
N PHE A 133 10.43 -1.47 5.09
CA PHE A 133 10.78 -2.80 4.62
C PHE A 133 12.01 -2.77 3.74
N GLY A 134 12.77 -3.88 3.72
CA GLY A 134 13.85 -4.12 2.79
C GLY A 134 13.53 -5.34 1.91
N TYR A 135 13.64 -5.19 0.60
CA TYR A 135 13.38 -6.25 -0.37
C TYR A 135 14.58 -6.48 -1.28
N TYR A 136 15.01 -7.74 -1.39
CA TYR A 136 16.14 -8.08 -2.25
C TYR A 136 15.78 -7.98 -3.74
N VAL A 137 16.52 -7.16 -4.49
CA VAL A 137 16.32 -6.95 -5.93
C VAL A 137 17.60 -7.20 -6.71
N GLN A 138 17.47 -7.59 -7.99
CA GLN A 138 18.61 -7.78 -8.88
C GLN A 138 19.28 -6.45 -9.26
N ASN A 139 18.48 -5.42 -9.51
CA ASN A 139 18.96 -4.09 -9.89
C ASN A 139 18.39 -3.01 -8.96
N PRO A 140 19.14 -2.61 -7.92
CA PRO A 140 18.65 -1.64 -6.92
C PRO A 140 18.74 -0.17 -7.37
N LYS A 141 19.39 0.16 -8.48
CA LYS A 141 19.69 1.55 -8.92
C LYS A 141 18.45 2.46 -9.07
N SER A 142 17.26 1.89 -9.20
CA SER A 142 16.03 2.67 -9.39
C SER A 142 15.27 2.97 -8.09
N PHE A 143 15.78 2.53 -6.96
CA PHE A 143 15.10 2.56 -5.66
C PHE A 143 15.94 3.23 -4.57
N GLY A 144 15.31 3.58 -3.47
CA GLY A 144 16.05 3.79 -2.23
C GLY A 144 16.72 2.48 -1.79
N VAL A 145 17.99 2.53 -1.43
CA VAL A 145 18.79 1.35 -1.06
C VAL A 145 19.20 1.44 0.39
N VAL A 146 18.97 0.37 1.14
CA VAL A 146 19.37 0.24 2.55
C VAL A 146 20.56 -0.70 2.67
N GLU A 147 21.56 -0.32 3.48
CA GLU A 147 22.74 -1.10 3.79
C GLU A 147 22.76 -1.47 5.29
N PHE A 148 23.24 -2.67 5.58
CA PHE A 148 23.32 -3.21 6.95
C PHE A 148 24.75 -3.56 7.33
N ASP A 149 25.08 -3.43 8.61
CA ASP A 149 26.27 -4.01 9.19
C ASP A 149 26.13 -5.53 9.42
N ASP A 150 27.19 -6.19 9.86
CA ASP A 150 27.21 -7.63 10.17
C ASP A 150 26.24 -8.03 11.30
N LYS A 151 25.73 -7.08 12.07
CA LYS A 151 24.76 -7.27 13.15
C LYS A 151 23.31 -7.01 12.69
N GLY A 152 23.12 -6.59 11.43
CA GLY A 152 21.81 -6.25 10.87
C GLY A 152 21.32 -4.84 11.20
N ASN A 153 22.17 -3.96 11.74
CA ASN A 153 21.80 -2.56 11.93
C ASN A 153 21.91 -1.80 10.62
N VAL A 154 21.00 -0.86 10.39
CA VAL A 154 21.04 0.03 9.23
C VAL A 154 22.22 1.00 9.37
N ILE A 155 23.11 1.03 8.38
CA ILE A 155 24.28 1.90 8.36
C ILE A 155 24.25 2.95 7.26
N SER A 156 23.50 2.73 6.19
CA SER A 156 23.28 3.75 5.17
C SER A 156 21.94 3.60 4.46
N LEU A 157 21.47 4.72 3.93
CA LEU A 157 20.32 4.83 3.04
C LEU A 157 20.66 5.78 1.90
N GLU A 158 20.47 5.33 0.66
CA GLU A 158 20.82 6.12 -0.52
C GLU A 158 19.66 6.10 -1.53
N GLU A 159 19.25 7.28 -2.02
CA GLU A 159 18.21 7.39 -3.05
C GLU A 159 18.83 7.17 -4.42
N LYS A 160 18.38 6.14 -5.14
CA LYS A 160 18.78 5.81 -6.52
C LYS A 160 20.30 5.92 -6.77
N PRO A 161 21.12 5.23 -5.98
CA PRO A 161 22.58 5.35 -6.08
C PRO A 161 23.10 4.82 -7.43
N GLU A 162 24.08 5.49 -7.99
CA GLU A 162 24.79 4.99 -9.19
C GLU A 162 25.55 3.69 -8.88
N ASN A 163 26.14 3.62 -7.70
CA ASN A 163 26.91 2.47 -7.20
C ASN A 163 26.29 1.96 -5.90
N PRO A 164 25.23 1.13 -5.96
CA PRO A 164 24.54 0.64 -4.78
C PRO A 164 25.44 -0.20 -3.88
N LYS A 165 25.45 0.08 -2.59
CA LYS A 165 26.23 -0.66 -1.59
C LYS A 165 25.57 -1.97 -1.16
N SER A 166 24.30 -2.13 -1.43
CA SER A 166 23.56 -3.34 -1.14
C SER A 166 22.54 -3.66 -2.26
N LYS A 167 21.91 -4.82 -2.18
CA LYS A 167 20.80 -5.23 -3.06
C LYS A 167 19.44 -5.11 -2.39
N TYR A 168 19.34 -4.50 -1.23
CA TYR A 168 18.08 -4.32 -0.53
C TYR A 168 17.47 -2.96 -0.88
N ALA A 169 16.43 -3.00 -1.69
CA ALA A 169 15.61 -1.83 -1.99
C ALA A 169 14.60 -1.59 -0.86
N VAL A 170 14.23 -0.33 -0.65
CA VAL A 170 13.13 0.06 0.25
C VAL A 170 11.86 0.20 -0.58
N PRO A 171 10.89 -0.72 -0.44
CA PRO A 171 9.60 -0.61 -1.10
C PRO A 171 8.80 0.60 -0.64
N GLY A 172 7.83 1.01 -1.47
CA GLY A 172 6.96 2.14 -1.19
C GLY A 172 5.90 1.85 -0.12
N LEU A 173 6.32 1.42 1.06
CA LEU A 173 5.48 1.17 2.23
C LEU A 173 6.23 1.57 3.50
N TYR A 174 5.69 2.54 4.22
CA TYR A 174 6.35 3.23 5.31
C TYR A 174 5.39 3.39 6.49
N PHE A 175 5.89 3.25 7.72
CA PHE A 175 5.15 3.50 8.95
C PHE A 175 5.96 4.46 9.82
N TYR A 176 5.32 5.49 10.31
CA TYR A 176 5.98 6.55 11.08
C TYR A 176 5.16 6.94 12.30
N ASP A 177 5.86 7.36 13.34
CA ASP A 177 5.24 8.07 14.45
C ASP A 177 4.79 9.48 14.02
N ASN A 178 4.02 10.13 14.87
CA ASN A 178 3.45 11.46 14.60
C ASN A 178 4.50 12.54 14.33
N SER A 179 5.74 12.37 14.80
CA SER A 179 6.83 13.34 14.56
C SER A 179 7.18 13.48 13.07
N VAL A 180 6.69 12.59 12.21
CA VAL A 180 6.95 12.60 10.77
C VAL A 180 6.55 13.91 10.09
N VAL A 181 5.43 14.52 10.51
CA VAL A 181 4.97 15.81 9.94
C VAL A 181 6.01 16.90 10.18
N LYS A 182 6.48 17.02 11.43
CA LYS A 182 7.52 18.00 11.79
C LYS A 182 8.82 17.74 11.05
N LYS A 183 9.24 16.47 10.94
CA LYS A 183 10.45 16.07 10.22
C LYS A 183 10.33 16.36 8.72
N ALA A 184 9.20 16.03 8.09
CA ALA A 184 8.96 16.33 6.69
C ALA A 184 9.02 17.84 6.37
N LYS A 185 8.46 18.68 7.24
CA LYS A 185 8.55 20.14 7.13
C LYS A 185 9.97 20.69 7.26
N ALA A 186 10.86 19.98 7.95
CA ALA A 186 12.25 20.38 8.14
C ALA A 186 13.19 19.93 7.00
N LEU A 187 12.73 19.04 6.10
CA LEU A 187 13.51 18.59 4.96
C LEU A 187 13.80 19.74 3.99
N LYS A 188 14.93 19.63 3.33
CA LYS A 188 15.29 20.48 2.17
C LYS A 188 15.08 19.69 0.89
N PRO A 189 14.57 20.35 -0.16
CA PRO A 189 14.50 19.69 -1.47
C PRO A 189 15.86 19.19 -1.93
N SER A 190 15.89 18.01 -2.54
CA SER A 190 17.07 17.43 -3.17
C SER A 190 17.48 18.22 -4.42
N GLU A 191 18.59 17.84 -5.06
CA GLU A 191 19.00 18.41 -6.35
C GLU A 191 17.92 18.27 -7.45
N ARG A 192 16.99 17.29 -7.28
CA ARG A 192 15.83 17.12 -8.16
C ARG A 192 14.65 18.05 -7.81
N GLY A 193 14.77 18.85 -6.76
CA GLY A 193 13.70 19.71 -6.25
C GLY A 193 12.62 18.98 -5.48
N GLU A 194 12.86 17.72 -5.06
CA GLU A 194 11.89 16.86 -4.37
C GLU A 194 12.22 16.70 -2.88
N LEU A 195 11.20 16.64 -2.02
CA LEU A 195 11.30 16.21 -0.64
C LEU A 195 11.35 14.68 -0.61
N GLU A 196 12.57 14.15 -0.51
CA GLU A 196 12.82 12.73 -0.66
C GLU A 196 12.40 11.94 0.57
N ILE A 197 11.72 10.83 0.35
CA ILE A 197 11.37 9.91 1.44
C ILE A 197 12.62 9.25 2.04
N THR A 198 13.65 9.04 1.24
CA THR A 198 14.93 8.51 1.70
C THR A 198 15.60 9.45 2.68
N ASP A 199 15.52 10.77 2.48
CA ASP A 199 16.09 11.75 3.42
C ASP A 199 15.27 11.81 4.70
N LEU A 200 13.95 11.65 4.63
CA LEU A 200 13.11 11.49 5.82
C LEU A 200 13.53 10.25 6.63
N ASN A 201 13.75 9.11 5.96
CA ASN A 201 14.22 7.88 6.61
C ASN A 201 15.62 8.04 7.22
N LYS A 202 16.52 8.84 6.61
CA LYS A 202 17.83 9.15 7.18
C LYS A 202 17.73 9.88 8.51
N VAL A 203 16.77 10.81 8.66
CA VAL A 203 16.54 11.49 9.94
C VAL A 203 16.25 10.48 11.04
N TYR A 204 15.37 9.51 10.80
CA TYR A 204 15.06 8.45 11.76
C TYR A 204 16.24 7.49 11.98
N MET A 205 17.05 7.23 10.96
CA MET A 205 18.27 6.42 11.08
C MET A 205 19.31 7.12 11.98
N GLU A 206 19.54 8.42 11.79
CA GLU A 206 20.46 9.22 12.61
C GLU A 206 20.01 9.29 14.07
N GLU A 207 18.70 9.38 14.31
CA GLU A 207 18.08 9.29 15.63
C GLU A 207 18.10 7.86 16.23
N LYS A 208 18.54 6.85 15.46
CA LYS A 208 18.53 5.42 15.84
C LYS A 208 17.12 4.88 16.14
N THR A 209 16.11 5.43 15.51
CA THR A 209 14.70 5.05 15.68
C THR A 209 14.09 4.43 14.41
N LEU A 210 14.90 4.22 13.36
CA LEU A 210 14.49 3.51 12.14
C LEU A 210 14.61 1.99 12.35
N LYS A 211 13.52 1.27 12.13
CA LYS A 211 13.48 -0.19 12.03
C LYS A 211 13.31 -0.63 10.59
N VAL A 212 14.04 -1.64 10.16
CA VAL A 212 13.91 -2.23 8.83
C VAL A 212 13.61 -3.71 8.95
N GLN A 213 12.48 -4.15 8.38
CA GLN A 213 12.10 -5.55 8.28
C GLN A 213 12.41 -6.08 6.89
N LEU A 214 13.23 -7.11 6.80
CA LEU A 214 13.48 -7.77 5.52
C LEU A 214 12.28 -8.63 5.13
N LEU A 215 11.78 -8.41 3.92
CA LEU A 215 10.80 -9.27 3.29
C LEU A 215 11.52 -10.48 2.69
N GLY A 216 11.22 -11.66 3.21
CA GLY A 216 11.90 -12.90 2.86
C GLY A 216 11.39 -13.56 1.56
N ARG A 217 11.86 -14.78 1.33
CA ARG A 217 11.40 -15.62 0.21
C ARG A 217 9.90 -15.89 0.33
N GLY A 218 9.21 -15.95 -0.80
CA GLY A 218 7.76 -16.12 -0.85
C GLY A 218 6.98 -14.80 -0.81
N MET A 219 7.66 -13.68 -0.55
CA MET A 219 7.09 -12.36 -0.76
C MET A 219 7.34 -11.87 -2.18
N ALA A 220 6.32 -11.32 -2.81
CA ALA A 220 6.41 -10.58 -4.06
C ALA A 220 6.17 -9.11 -3.79
N TRP A 221 7.08 -8.27 -4.26
CA TRP A 221 6.90 -6.84 -4.41
C TRP A 221 7.08 -6.49 -5.88
N LEU A 222 6.06 -5.88 -6.46
CA LEU A 222 6.01 -5.53 -7.87
C LEU A 222 5.86 -4.01 -7.98
N ASP A 223 6.88 -3.38 -8.58
CA ASP A 223 6.82 -1.98 -9.00
C ASP A 223 6.31 -1.92 -10.43
N THR A 224 5.22 -1.20 -10.65
CA THR A 224 4.53 -1.13 -11.95
C THR A 224 5.00 0.08 -12.78
N GLY A 225 6.27 0.46 -12.68
CA GLY A 225 6.86 1.67 -13.29
C GLY A 225 6.98 1.67 -14.80
N THR A 226 6.85 0.53 -15.48
CA THR A 226 6.99 0.37 -16.93
C THR A 226 5.86 -0.49 -17.50
N HIS A 227 5.64 -0.46 -18.82
CA HIS A 227 4.67 -1.35 -19.48
C HIS A 227 4.98 -2.84 -19.24
N ALA A 228 6.27 -3.20 -19.28
CA ALA A 228 6.71 -4.58 -19.04
C ALA A 228 6.43 -5.02 -17.59
N SER A 229 6.74 -4.17 -16.60
CA SER A 229 6.45 -4.51 -15.19
C SER A 229 4.96 -4.53 -14.86
N MET A 230 4.14 -3.70 -15.52
CA MET A 230 2.67 -3.78 -15.40
C MET A 230 2.12 -5.08 -15.96
N LEU A 231 2.59 -5.51 -17.13
CA LEU A 231 2.19 -6.80 -17.72
C LEU A 231 2.64 -7.96 -16.82
N GLN A 232 3.87 -7.90 -16.30
CA GLN A 232 4.39 -8.90 -15.37
C GLN A 232 3.54 -8.98 -14.09
N ALA A 233 3.14 -7.83 -13.54
CA ALA A 233 2.25 -7.77 -12.37
C ALA A 233 0.88 -8.38 -12.67
N SER A 234 0.30 -8.07 -13.82
CA SER A 234 -0.99 -8.66 -14.25
C SER A 234 -0.91 -10.18 -14.40
N ASN A 235 0.14 -10.70 -15.06
CA ASN A 235 0.36 -12.14 -15.23
C ASN A 235 0.60 -12.84 -13.87
N PHE A 236 1.32 -12.18 -12.95
CA PHE A 236 1.53 -12.72 -11.61
C PHE A 236 0.22 -12.84 -10.84
N VAL A 237 -0.60 -11.78 -10.83
CA VAL A 237 -1.90 -11.77 -10.15
C VAL A 237 -2.81 -12.85 -10.74
N GLU A 238 -2.90 -12.92 -12.06
CA GLU A 238 -3.70 -13.93 -12.79
C GLU A 238 -3.28 -15.34 -12.39
N ALA A 239 -2.00 -15.66 -12.46
CA ALA A 239 -1.48 -17.00 -12.16
C ALA A 239 -1.74 -17.40 -10.70
N VAL A 240 -1.55 -16.48 -9.74
CA VAL A 240 -1.80 -16.74 -8.32
C VAL A 240 -3.29 -16.94 -8.06
N GLN A 241 -4.16 -16.07 -8.56
CA GLN A 241 -5.61 -16.16 -8.36
C GLN A 241 -6.17 -17.47 -8.94
N ASN A 242 -5.75 -17.85 -10.15
CA ASN A 242 -6.19 -19.08 -10.77
C ASN A 242 -5.69 -20.34 -10.04
N THR A 243 -4.47 -20.29 -9.48
CA THR A 243 -3.89 -21.44 -8.78
C THR A 243 -4.48 -21.63 -7.39
N GLN A 244 -4.74 -20.53 -6.68
CA GLN A 244 -5.21 -20.57 -5.29
C GLN A 244 -6.73 -20.51 -5.15
N GLY A 245 -7.44 -20.10 -6.19
CA GLY A 245 -8.88 -19.89 -6.15
C GLY A 245 -9.31 -18.69 -5.29
N THR A 246 -8.38 -17.79 -4.97
CA THR A 246 -8.63 -16.61 -4.13
C THR A 246 -8.26 -15.33 -4.87
N TYR A 247 -8.94 -14.23 -4.58
CA TYR A 247 -8.65 -12.94 -5.20
C TYR A 247 -7.63 -12.13 -4.38
N ILE A 248 -6.56 -11.67 -5.04
CA ILE A 248 -5.61 -10.73 -4.42
C ILE A 248 -6.27 -9.36 -4.35
N ALA A 249 -6.10 -8.67 -3.21
CA ALA A 249 -6.63 -7.33 -2.98
C ALA A 249 -8.17 -7.22 -3.21
N CYS A 250 -8.93 -8.25 -2.82
CA CYS A 250 -10.37 -8.18 -2.74
C CYS A 250 -10.76 -7.40 -1.48
N LEU A 251 -11.10 -6.11 -1.66
CA LEU A 251 -11.33 -5.20 -0.52
C LEU A 251 -12.55 -5.60 0.30
N GLU A 252 -13.59 -6.08 -0.36
CA GLU A 252 -14.83 -6.56 0.26
C GLU A 252 -14.58 -7.79 1.13
N GLU A 253 -13.75 -8.73 0.66
CA GLU A 253 -13.34 -9.90 1.45
C GLU A 253 -12.55 -9.49 2.68
N ILE A 254 -11.56 -8.58 2.53
CA ILE A 254 -10.74 -8.09 3.64
C ILE A 254 -11.64 -7.41 4.67
N ALA A 255 -12.53 -6.52 4.24
CA ALA A 255 -13.47 -5.85 5.13
C ALA A 255 -14.40 -6.82 5.86
N TYR A 256 -14.88 -7.85 5.17
CA TYR A 256 -15.75 -8.87 5.75
C TYR A 256 -15.01 -9.77 6.75
N ARG A 257 -13.82 -10.27 6.41
CA ARG A 257 -13.00 -11.10 7.31
C ARG A 257 -12.50 -10.33 8.54
N LYS A 258 -12.41 -9.01 8.44
CA LYS A 258 -12.11 -8.10 9.57
C LYS A 258 -13.36 -7.65 10.33
N GLU A 259 -14.53 -8.14 9.98
CA GLU A 259 -15.81 -7.79 10.60
C GLU A 259 -16.17 -6.29 10.51
N TRP A 260 -15.62 -5.57 9.53
CA TRP A 260 -15.94 -4.17 9.27
C TRP A 260 -17.25 -4.00 8.52
N ILE A 261 -17.62 -5.02 7.76
CA ILE A 261 -18.92 -5.12 7.07
C ILE A 261 -19.57 -6.49 7.33
N THR A 262 -20.88 -6.51 7.24
CA THR A 262 -21.71 -7.70 7.47
C THR A 262 -21.85 -8.53 6.19
N SER A 263 -22.25 -9.80 6.32
CA SER A 263 -22.59 -10.66 5.17
C SER A 263 -23.67 -10.04 4.27
N LYS A 264 -24.66 -9.33 4.84
CA LYS A 264 -25.69 -8.62 4.09
C LYS A 264 -25.09 -7.51 3.21
N GLN A 265 -24.11 -6.79 3.73
CA GLN A 265 -23.41 -5.74 2.96
C GLN A 265 -22.59 -6.36 1.82
N VAL A 266 -21.83 -7.45 2.07
CA VAL A 266 -21.11 -8.18 1.03
C VAL A 266 -22.05 -8.64 -0.09
N ILE A 267 -23.18 -9.26 0.26
CA ILE A 267 -24.19 -9.69 -0.71
C ILE A 267 -24.70 -8.51 -1.55
N ASN A 268 -24.92 -7.34 -0.93
CA ASN A 268 -25.36 -6.16 -1.65
C ASN A 268 -24.29 -5.63 -2.61
N LEU A 269 -23.01 -5.65 -2.23
CA LEU A 269 -21.89 -5.30 -3.09
C LEU A 269 -21.70 -6.31 -4.23
N ALA A 270 -21.93 -7.59 -4.00
CA ALA A 270 -21.83 -8.64 -5.00
C ALA A 270 -22.93 -8.57 -6.08
N LYS A 271 -24.17 -8.16 -5.74
CA LYS A 271 -25.32 -8.17 -6.66
C LYS A 271 -25.06 -7.54 -8.02
N PRO A 272 -24.53 -6.30 -8.14
CA PRO A 272 -24.25 -5.70 -9.43
C PRO A 272 -23.14 -6.41 -10.23
N LEU A 273 -22.32 -7.22 -9.55
CA LEU A 273 -21.16 -7.91 -10.10
C LEU A 273 -21.42 -9.38 -10.47
N MET A 274 -22.64 -9.89 -10.31
CA MET A 274 -22.97 -11.31 -10.51
C MET A 274 -22.76 -11.83 -11.94
N LYS A 275 -22.58 -10.92 -12.91
CA LYS A 275 -22.28 -11.29 -14.31
C LYS A 275 -20.81 -11.69 -14.52
N ASN A 276 -19.94 -11.43 -13.56
CA ASN A 276 -18.52 -11.74 -13.64
C ASN A 276 -18.07 -12.67 -12.49
N GLY A 277 -16.82 -13.14 -12.53
CA GLY A 277 -16.23 -14.01 -11.53
C GLY A 277 -16.10 -13.36 -10.16
N TYR A 278 -15.83 -12.04 -10.12
CA TYR A 278 -15.62 -11.30 -8.87
C TYR A 278 -16.88 -11.32 -8.00
N GLY A 279 -18.06 -11.03 -8.56
CA GLY A 279 -19.32 -11.08 -7.81
C GLY A 279 -19.67 -12.47 -7.29
N LYS A 280 -19.39 -13.52 -8.08
CA LYS A 280 -19.60 -14.91 -7.67
C LYS A 280 -18.68 -15.26 -6.49
N TYR A 281 -17.39 -14.89 -6.59
CA TYR A 281 -16.41 -15.08 -5.53
C TYR A 281 -16.87 -14.45 -4.20
N LEU A 282 -17.41 -13.22 -4.23
CA LEU A 282 -17.94 -12.58 -3.02
C LEU A 282 -19.09 -13.37 -2.38
N MET A 283 -19.93 -14.02 -3.18
CA MET A 283 -20.98 -14.90 -2.66
C MET A 283 -20.40 -16.15 -2.03
N ASP A 284 -19.40 -16.77 -2.66
CA ASP A 284 -18.71 -17.96 -2.15
C ASP A 284 -18.03 -17.68 -0.79
N ILE A 285 -17.39 -16.51 -0.63
CA ILE A 285 -16.79 -16.04 0.62
C ILE A 285 -17.85 -15.96 1.75
N VAL A 286 -19.04 -15.44 1.46
CA VAL A 286 -20.11 -15.37 2.48
C VAL A 286 -20.54 -16.76 2.93
N GLU A 287 -20.63 -17.72 2.03
CA GLU A 287 -20.98 -19.11 2.34
C GLU A 287 -19.87 -19.81 3.14
N GLU A 288 -18.60 -19.62 2.74
CA GLU A 288 -17.45 -20.19 3.44
C GLU A 288 -17.37 -19.74 4.90
N VAL A 289 -17.51 -18.44 5.16
CA VAL A 289 -17.45 -17.89 6.52
C VAL A 289 -18.62 -18.36 7.37
N LYS A 290 -19.83 -18.47 6.81
CA LYS A 290 -20.98 -19.04 7.51
C LYS A 290 -20.74 -20.49 7.92
N PHE A 291 -20.20 -21.30 7.01
CA PHE A 291 -19.90 -22.70 7.27
C PHE A 291 -18.84 -22.87 8.38
N LYS A 292 -17.77 -22.07 8.37
CA LYS A 292 -16.75 -22.08 9.43
C LYS A 292 -17.35 -21.72 10.80
N ASN A 293 -18.13 -20.65 10.87
CA ASN A 293 -18.74 -20.20 12.12
C ASN A 293 -19.72 -21.25 12.69
N GLN A 294 -20.48 -21.96 11.86
CA GLN A 294 -21.36 -23.04 12.30
C GLN A 294 -20.59 -24.21 12.89
N ASN A 295 -19.47 -24.59 12.27
CA ASN A 295 -18.66 -25.73 12.75
C ASN A 295 -17.86 -25.38 14.04
N GLU A 296 -17.40 -24.15 14.21
CA GLU A 296 -16.76 -23.70 15.46
C GLU A 296 -17.75 -23.65 16.64
N VAL A 297 -19.02 -23.31 16.39
CA VAL A 297 -20.08 -23.37 17.41
C VAL A 297 -20.37 -24.81 17.77
N THR A 298 -20.41 -25.73 16.82
CA THR A 298 -20.66 -27.16 17.07
C THR A 298 -19.54 -27.80 17.88
N ALA A 299 -18.28 -27.48 17.57
CA ALA A 299 -17.10 -27.98 18.28
C ALA A 299 -16.97 -27.43 19.74
N LYS A 300 -17.66 -26.35 20.08
CA LYS A 300 -17.67 -25.78 21.44
C LYS A 300 -18.83 -26.31 22.30
N ILE A 301 -19.75 -27.07 21.69
CA ILE A 301 -20.93 -27.66 22.38
C ILE A 301 -20.70 -29.15 22.72
N GLU A 302 -19.74 -29.81 22.07
CA GLU A 302 -19.22 -31.13 22.40
C GLU A 302 -18.04 -31.03 23.39
#